data_6bb3347f6c62412457e36d63ca2a4fc8
#
_entry.id   6bb3347f6c62412457e36d63ca2a4fc8
#
_cell.length_a   1.000
_cell.length_b   1.000
_cell.length_c   1.000
_cell.angle_alpha   90.00
_cell.angle_beta   90.00
_cell.angle_gamma   90.00
#
_symmetry.space_group_name_H-M   'P 1'
#
loop_
_entity.id
_entity.type
_entity.pdbx_description
1 polymer ?
#
loop_
_entity_poly.entity_id
_entity_poly.type
_entity_poly.pdbx_seq_one_letter_code
_entity_poly.pdbx_strand_id
1 'polypeptide(L)'
;MVEQLKIILTETEKEIASENSIWDKEQLVYVVKPEMEKLYAYFADGKVFFKYGKKQRMLESTYIITDSINSLMNTVLGKEIIKLQDMYNKL
;
A
#
# COMPACT_ATOMS: atom_id res chain seq x y z
N MET A 1 5.44 11.38 -3.61
CA MET A 1 5.47 10.01 -3.06
C MET A 1 5.17 9.97 -1.56
N VAL A 2 5.85 10.79 -0.77
CA VAL A 2 5.65 10.81 0.70
C VAL A 2 4.21 11.17 1.07
N GLU A 3 3.62 12.17 0.44
CA GLU A 3 2.23 12.56 0.71
C GLU A 3 1.25 11.44 0.37
N GLN A 4 1.47 10.72 -0.72
CA GLN A 4 0.63 9.60 -1.10
C GLN A 4 0.72 8.47 -0.05
N LEU A 5 1.90 8.21 0.48
CA LEU A 5 2.10 7.22 1.52
C LEU A 5 1.41 7.60 2.84
N LYS A 6 1.42 8.89 3.19
CA LYS A 6 0.69 9.38 4.37
C LYS A 6 -0.81 9.13 4.23
N ILE A 7 -1.36 9.39 3.05
CA ILE A 7 -2.78 9.14 2.77
C ILE A 7 -3.09 7.65 2.94
N ILE A 8 -2.25 6.78 2.36
CA ILE A 8 -2.44 5.34 2.45
C ILE A 8 -2.35 4.84 3.89
N LEU A 9 -1.36 5.31 4.65
CA LEU A 9 -1.21 4.92 6.06
C LEU A 9 -2.43 5.34 6.89
N THR A 10 -2.95 6.54 6.66
CA THR A 10 -4.15 7.03 7.33
C THR A 10 -5.35 6.14 7.00
N GLU A 11 -5.57 5.84 5.72
CA GLU A 11 -6.67 4.99 5.29
C GLU A 11 -6.53 3.56 5.79
N THR A 12 -5.29 3.05 5.87
CA THR A 12 -5.01 1.72 6.42
C THR A 12 -5.43 1.65 7.89
N GLU A 13 -5.10 2.65 8.69
CA GLU A 13 -5.51 2.69 10.10
C GLU A 13 -7.03 2.76 10.24
N LYS A 14 -7.71 3.50 9.38
CA LYS A 14 -9.18 3.56 9.38
C LYS A 14 -9.79 2.18 9.09
N GLU A 15 -9.22 1.45 8.13
CA GLU A 15 -9.71 0.11 7.80
C GLU A 15 -9.44 -0.89 8.93
N ILE A 16 -8.28 -0.81 9.58
CA ILE A 16 -7.95 -1.66 10.73
C ILE A 16 -8.96 -1.42 11.87
N ALA A 17 -9.34 -0.17 12.11
CA ALA A 17 -10.27 0.19 13.18
C ALA A 17 -11.73 -0.08 12.82
N SER A 18 -12.06 -0.29 11.54
CA SER A 18 -13.43 -0.49 11.09
C SER A 18 -13.92 -1.90 11.35
N GLU A 19 -15.10 -2.03 11.95
CA GLU A 19 -15.74 -3.34 12.14
C GLU A 19 -16.37 -3.87 10.86
N ASN A 20 -16.62 -2.98 9.90
CA ASN A 20 -17.31 -3.32 8.65
C ASN A 20 -16.40 -3.33 7.44
N SER A 21 -15.08 -3.34 7.66
CA SER A 21 -14.12 -3.37 6.57
C SER A 21 -14.21 -4.68 5.79
N ILE A 22 -14.16 -4.58 4.45
CA ILE A 22 -14.06 -5.75 3.58
C ILE A 22 -12.62 -6.23 3.44
N TRP A 23 -11.66 -5.46 3.95
CA TRP A 23 -10.25 -5.85 3.99
C TRP A 23 -10.02 -6.89 5.08
N ASP A 24 -9.17 -7.87 4.79
CA ASP A 24 -8.68 -8.81 5.78
C ASP A 24 -7.75 -8.06 6.75
N LYS A 25 -8.08 -8.06 8.03
CA LYS A 25 -7.31 -7.33 9.04
C LYS A 25 -5.89 -7.85 9.19
N GLU A 26 -5.68 -9.16 9.03
CA GLU A 26 -4.33 -9.73 9.08
C GLU A 26 -3.49 -9.21 7.91
N GLN A 27 -4.04 -9.13 6.72
CA GLN A 27 -3.34 -8.56 5.57
C GLN A 27 -3.04 -7.08 5.77
N LEU A 28 -3.96 -6.33 6.37
CA LEU A 28 -3.72 -4.91 6.67
C LEU A 28 -2.56 -4.73 7.65
N VAL A 29 -2.57 -5.51 8.73
CA VAL A 29 -1.59 -5.38 9.82
C VAL A 29 -0.23 -5.95 9.43
N TYR A 30 -0.20 -7.08 8.72
CA TYR A 30 1.04 -7.80 8.47
C TYR A 30 1.63 -7.59 7.07
N VAL A 31 0.87 -7.06 6.13
CA VAL A 31 1.36 -6.82 4.76
C VAL A 31 1.29 -5.35 4.39
N VAL A 32 0.09 -4.77 4.37
CA VAL A 32 -0.11 -3.41 3.85
C VAL A 32 0.60 -2.37 4.72
N LYS A 33 0.34 -2.37 6.02
CA LYS A 33 0.91 -1.38 6.93
C LYS A 33 2.43 -1.46 6.97
N PRO A 34 3.06 -2.64 7.17
CA PRO A 34 4.53 -2.72 7.18
C PRO A 34 5.16 -2.30 5.86
N GLU A 35 4.57 -2.68 4.74
CA GLU A 35 5.10 -2.30 3.43
C GLU A 35 5.05 -0.79 3.23
N MET A 36 3.94 -0.16 3.58
CA MET A 36 3.78 1.28 3.42
C MET A 36 4.69 2.07 4.38
N GLU A 37 4.85 1.59 5.61
CA GLU A 37 5.77 2.20 6.56
C GLU A 37 7.22 2.12 6.07
N LYS A 38 7.61 1.00 5.51
CA LYS A 38 8.95 0.80 4.96
C LYS A 38 9.21 1.72 3.77
N LEU A 39 8.25 1.80 2.85
CA LEU A 39 8.35 2.72 1.71
C LEU A 39 8.43 4.17 2.18
N TYR A 40 7.63 4.54 3.17
CA TYR A 40 7.65 5.88 3.74
C TYR A 40 9.04 6.23 4.27
N ALA A 41 9.65 5.33 5.03
CA ALA A 41 10.99 5.56 5.59
C ALA A 41 12.02 5.76 4.48
N TYR A 42 11.99 4.93 3.44
CA TYR A 42 12.92 5.06 2.33
C TYR A 42 12.75 6.37 1.56
N PHE A 43 11.52 6.72 1.22
CA PHE A 43 11.26 7.94 0.45
C PHE A 43 11.45 9.22 1.25
N ALA A 44 11.18 9.19 2.55
CA ALA A 44 11.43 10.33 3.43
C ALA A 44 12.93 10.65 3.52
N ASP A 45 13.78 9.61 3.39
CA ASP A 45 15.25 9.78 3.36
C ASP A 45 15.78 10.04 1.94
N GLY A 46 14.92 10.24 0.95
CA GLY A 46 15.33 10.46 -0.42
C GLY A 46 15.82 9.20 -1.13
N LYS A 47 15.52 8.03 -0.58
CA LYS A 47 15.91 6.74 -1.16
C LYS A 47 14.75 6.10 -1.90
N VAL A 48 15.05 5.11 -2.74
CA VAL A 48 14.05 4.27 -3.41
C VAL A 48 14.15 2.86 -2.86
N PHE A 49 13.01 2.25 -2.58
CA PHE A 49 12.98 0.89 -2.08
C PHE A 49 13.22 -0.11 -3.23
N PHE A 50 14.22 -0.96 -3.03
CA PHE A 50 14.53 -2.04 -3.97
C PHE A 50 14.57 -3.37 -3.21
N LYS A 51 13.88 -4.38 -3.72
CA LYS A 51 13.96 -5.72 -3.20
C LYS A 51 15.15 -6.43 -3.87
N TYR A 52 16.07 -6.95 -3.08
CA TYR A 52 17.29 -7.61 -3.59
C TYR A 52 18.09 -6.74 -4.58
N GLY A 53 18.17 -5.44 -4.31
CA GLY A 53 18.92 -4.52 -5.17
C GLY A 53 18.22 -4.14 -6.48
N LYS A 54 16.97 -4.57 -6.66
CA LYS A 54 16.16 -4.23 -7.84
C LYS A 54 14.81 -3.67 -7.44
N LYS A 55 14.30 -2.73 -8.23
CA LYS A 55 12.98 -2.18 -8.02
C LYS A 55 11.94 -3.30 -8.13
N GLN A 56 11.12 -3.45 -7.11
CA GLN A 56 10.06 -4.44 -7.12
C GLN A 56 9.02 -4.04 -8.16
N ARG A 57 8.67 -4.98 -9.05
CA ARG A 57 7.76 -4.70 -10.16
C ARG A 57 6.35 -4.39 -9.68
N MET A 58 5.87 -5.09 -8.68
CA MET A 58 4.57 -4.88 -8.09
C MET A 58 4.66 -4.99 -6.58
N LEU A 59 4.08 -4.02 -5.88
CA LEU A 59 4.04 -4.02 -4.42
C LEU A 59 3.13 -5.14 -3.90
N GLU A 60 3.45 -5.69 -2.74
CA GLU A 60 2.66 -6.77 -2.16
C GLU A 60 1.23 -6.34 -1.87
N SER A 61 1.04 -5.09 -1.43
CA SER A 61 -0.30 -4.54 -1.22
C SER A 61 -1.12 -4.49 -2.52
N THR A 62 -0.47 -4.25 -3.65
CA THR A 62 -1.13 -4.27 -4.95
C THR A 62 -1.57 -5.68 -5.32
N TYR A 63 -0.76 -6.69 -5.04
CA TYR A 63 -1.15 -8.09 -5.28
C TYR A 63 -2.41 -8.46 -4.51
N ILE A 64 -2.55 -8.01 -3.27
CA ILE A 64 -3.75 -8.26 -2.47
C ILE A 64 -4.98 -7.73 -3.19
N ILE A 65 -4.89 -6.53 -3.76
CA ILE A 65 -6.00 -5.91 -4.48
C ILE A 65 -6.32 -6.67 -5.77
N THR A 66 -5.31 -7.01 -6.56
CA THR A 66 -5.50 -7.67 -7.85
C THR A 66 -5.98 -9.11 -7.70
N ASP A 67 -5.60 -9.79 -6.62
CA ASP A 67 -6.02 -11.15 -6.33
C ASP A 67 -7.41 -11.23 -5.70
N SER A 68 -7.96 -10.09 -5.27
CA SER A 68 -9.31 -10.05 -4.73
C SER A 68 -10.35 -10.05 -5.85
N ILE A 69 -11.56 -10.50 -5.54
CA ILE A 69 -12.68 -10.50 -6.49
C ILE A 69 -13.27 -9.08 -6.54
N ASN A 70 -12.47 -8.12 -7.02
CA ASN A 70 -12.88 -6.75 -7.39
C ASN A 70 -13.36 -5.81 -6.29
N SER A 71 -13.57 -6.29 -5.06
CA SER A 71 -14.16 -5.46 -4.01
C SER A 71 -13.16 -4.44 -3.46
N LEU A 72 -11.90 -4.84 -3.26
CA LEU A 72 -10.89 -3.99 -2.65
C LEU A 72 -10.51 -2.80 -3.54
N MET A 73 -10.56 -2.99 -4.85
CA MET A 73 -10.26 -1.93 -5.82
C MET A 73 -11.25 -0.77 -5.75
N ASN A 74 -12.45 -1.00 -5.23
CA ASN A 74 -13.49 0.01 -5.11
C ASN A 74 -13.43 0.77 -3.77
N THR A 75 -12.57 0.38 -2.85
CA THR A 75 -12.40 1.08 -1.59
C THR A 75 -11.48 2.29 -1.75
N VAL A 76 -11.58 3.24 -0.83
CA VAL A 76 -10.67 4.39 -0.83
C VAL A 76 -9.22 3.93 -0.71
N LEU A 77 -8.95 3.02 0.22
CA LEU A 77 -7.60 2.47 0.41
C LEU A 77 -7.10 1.77 -0.86
N GLY A 78 -7.93 0.94 -1.48
CA GLY A 78 -7.57 0.25 -2.72
C GLY A 78 -7.20 1.20 -3.85
N LYS A 79 -8.01 2.23 -4.04
CA LYS A 79 -7.74 3.25 -5.06
C LYS A 79 -6.43 4.00 -4.80
N GLU A 80 -6.16 4.33 -3.56
CA GLU A 80 -4.93 5.04 -3.20
C GLU A 80 -3.69 4.16 -3.36
N ILE A 81 -3.79 2.87 -3.07
CA ILE A 81 -2.68 1.92 -3.29
C ILE A 81 -2.39 1.77 -4.79
N ILE A 82 -3.41 1.65 -5.63
CA ILE A 82 -3.22 1.57 -7.09
C ILE A 82 -2.56 2.83 -7.62
N LYS A 83 -2.96 3.99 -7.12
CA LYS A 83 -2.34 5.26 -7.47
C LYS A 83 -0.85 5.28 -7.07
N LEU A 84 -0.52 4.79 -5.89
CA LEU A 84 0.87 4.67 -5.44
C LEU A 84 1.66 3.74 -6.35
N GLN A 85 1.08 2.58 -6.72
CA GLN A 85 1.75 1.64 -7.61
C GLN A 85 2.11 2.29 -8.94
N ASP A 86 1.21 3.08 -9.49
CA ASP A 86 1.46 3.82 -10.74
C ASP A 86 2.61 4.82 -10.58
N MET A 87 2.61 5.57 -9.48
CA MET A 87 3.70 6.49 -9.16
C MET A 87 5.04 5.76 -8.98
N TYR A 88 5.01 4.63 -8.30
CA TYR A 88 6.19 3.78 -8.05
C TYR A 88 6.77 3.24 -9.36
N ASN A 89 5.91 2.83 -10.29
CA ASN A 89 6.34 2.30 -11.58
C ASN A 89 7.07 3.35 -12.45
N LYS A 90 6.82 4.61 -12.20
CA LYS A 90 7.43 5.72 -12.96
C LYS A 90 8.79 6.15 -12.41
N LEU A 91 9.25 5.55 -11.35
CA LEU A 91 10.58 5.83 -10.81
C LEU A 91 11.71 5.24 -11.73
#